data_ab46fc8c9b299e6232814314c37894f8
#
_entry.id   ab46fc8c9b299e6232814314c37894f8
#
_cell.length_a   1.000
_cell.length_b   1.000
_cell.length_c   1.000
_cell.angle_alpha   90.00
_cell.angle_beta   90.00
_cell.angle_gamma   90.00
#
_symmetry.space_group_name_H-M   'P 1'
#
loop_
_entity.id
_entity.type
_entity.pdbx_description
1 polymer ?
#
loop_
_entity_poly.entity_id
_entity_poly.type
_entity_poly.pdbx_seq_one_letter_code
_entity_poly.pdbx_strand_id
1 'polypeptide(L)'
;YACVFESGRLRGRLLSIAPQLLLGLGWLATYTARGFGVRAASWFRDPCTAPVATLRGGLADLPLWLLSQLGGDVANLSLGLPQNLARVLALALMLPLLPLLVPPLASSKPARFFATGMLLCCALLFSTVPQDRLLLAASFGGFGWLACFVYSVTERSSAFLRSCAAGICVPHLVVAPLVFIPVLGGLSAIDACAVALAEAVPTTGTAQAIAVNVPLELLTNVAWTVRDGSDVPLHQLYAGFSTLTASRPDPQTLELAAEDGWGTRPPERMFNTAQRMPGRGERREVAGMRATVIEVSADGLPQRVRFEFPDALETSGRTWLVWDGRRPKRWRPPAVGEQVVVPSASMLSLLL
;
A
#
# COMPACT_ATOMS: atom_id res chain seq x y z
N TYR A 1 13.24 -3.90 27.19
CA TYR A 1 13.86 -4.79 28.18
C TYR A 1 14.35 -4.00 29.39
N ALA A 2 15.33 -3.12 29.23
CA ALA A 2 15.97 -2.38 30.31
C ALA A 2 14.99 -1.69 31.29
N CYS A 3 13.94 -1.04 30.79
CA CYS A 3 12.98 -0.33 31.66
C CYS A 3 12.04 -1.23 32.48
N VAL A 4 11.79 -2.48 32.01
CA VAL A 4 10.76 -3.36 32.58
C VAL A 4 11.34 -4.59 33.28
N PHE A 5 12.43 -5.14 32.77
CA PHE A 5 12.95 -6.45 33.18
C PHE A 5 14.31 -6.37 33.91
N GLU A 6 15.07 -5.31 33.72
CA GLU A 6 16.36 -5.14 34.34
C GLU A 6 16.22 -4.74 35.80
N SER A 7 16.99 -5.38 36.65
CA SER A 7 17.09 -4.99 38.08
C SER A 7 18.04 -3.80 38.22
N GLY A 8 17.70 -2.81 39.05
CA GLY A 8 18.55 -1.66 39.28
C GLY A 8 17.77 -0.32 39.34
N ARG A 9 18.51 0.76 39.59
CA ARG A 9 17.92 2.10 39.62
C ARG A 9 17.50 2.57 38.26
N LEU A 10 16.37 3.26 38.13
CA LEU A 10 15.80 3.77 36.88
C LEU A 10 16.84 4.54 36.04
N ARG A 11 17.69 5.35 36.69
CA ARG A 11 18.76 6.08 35.98
C ARG A 11 19.74 5.17 35.26
N GLY A 12 20.16 4.05 35.85
CA GLY A 12 21.04 3.07 35.18
C GLY A 12 20.37 2.43 33.99
N ARG A 13 19.07 2.06 34.14
CA ARG A 13 18.27 1.48 33.04
C ARG A 13 18.08 2.45 31.89
N LEU A 14 17.88 3.74 32.15
CA LEU A 14 17.77 4.76 31.08
C LEU A 14 19.14 4.99 30.41
N LEU A 15 20.24 4.95 31.16
CA LEU A 15 21.57 5.07 30.56
C LEU A 15 21.92 3.89 29.67
N SER A 16 21.41 2.68 29.93
CA SER A 16 21.68 1.50 29.09
C SER A 16 21.03 1.60 27.71
N ILE A 17 19.94 2.35 27.56
CA ILE A 17 19.28 2.57 26.26
C ILE A 17 19.68 3.90 25.59
N ALA A 18 20.46 4.74 26.26
CA ALA A 18 20.87 6.04 25.74
C ALA A 18 21.58 5.99 24.38
N PRO A 19 22.49 5.03 24.10
CA PRO A 19 23.15 4.94 22.81
C PRO A 19 22.14 4.69 21.65
N GLN A 20 21.17 3.81 21.88
CA GLN A 20 20.13 3.49 20.88
C GLN A 20 19.20 4.69 20.63
N LEU A 21 18.83 5.41 21.71
CA LEU A 21 18.03 6.62 21.60
C LEU A 21 18.78 7.73 20.84
N LEU A 22 20.06 7.94 21.16
CA LEU A 22 20.89 8.92 20.46
C LEU A 22 21.05 8.61 18.98
N LEU A 23 21.26 7.33 18.63
CA LEU A 23 21.33 6.89 17.24
C LEU A 23 19.99 7.11 16.52
N GLY A 24 18.87 6.76 17.14
CA GLY A 24 17.52 6.97 16.59
C GLY A 24 17.20 8.44 16.40
N LEU A 25 17.52 9.30 17.37
CA LEU A 25 17.34 10.75 17.28
C LEU A 25 18.24 11.36 16.21
N GLY A 26 19.50 10.94 16.11
CA GLY A 26 20.42 11.37 15.07
C GLY A 26 19.94 10.98 13.66
N TRP A 27 19.41 9.77 13.52
CA TRP A 27 18.79 9.34 12.27
C TRP A 27 17.55 10.17 11.92
N LEU A 28 16.66 10.39 12.89
CA LEU A 28 15.45 11.18 12.70
C LEU A 28 15.78 12.64 12.32
N ALA A 29 16.76 13.23 12.99
CA ALA A 29 17.22 14.58 12.67
C ALA A 29 17.77 14.66 11.24
N THR A 30 18.59 13.70 10.83
CA THR A 30 19.14 13.62 9.47
C THR A 30 18.02 13.40 8.45
N TYR A 31 17.07 12.50 8.73
CA TYR A 31 15.92 12.21 7.89
C TYR A 31 15.06 13.46 7.64
N THR A 32 14.74 14.19 8.70
CA THR A 32 13.93 15.43 8.60
C THR A 32 14.70 16.56 7.94
N ALA A 33 16.00 16.75 8.27
CA ALA A 33 16.84 17.79 7.67
C ALA A 33 17.04 17.59 6.17
N ARG A 34 17.09 16.34 5.70
CA ARG A 34 17.18 15.99 4.27
C ARG A 34 15.84 16.09 3.55
N GLY A 35 14.76 16.44 4.23
CA GLY A 35 13.42 16.54 3.64
C GLY A 35 12.81 15.20 3.26
N PHE A 36 13.35 14.10 3.75
CA PHE A 36 12.72 12.80 3.57
C PHE A 36 11.38 12.74 4.31
N GLY A 37 10.50 11.90 3.81
CA GLY A 37 9.17 11.69 4.37
C GLY A 37 8.10 11.60 3.30
N VAL A 38 7.07 10.87 3.57
CA VAL A 38 5.98 10.66 2.62
C VAL A 38 4.90 11.72 2.86
N ARG A 39 5.04 12.85 2.19
CA ARG A 39 4.13 13.99 2.36
C ARG A 39 2.84 13.92 1.53
N ALA A 40 2.70 12.92 0.65
CA ALA A 40 1.65 12.90 -0.36
C ALA A 40 0.99 11.54 -0.61
N ALA A 41 1.28 10.51 0.20
CA ALA A 41 0.69 9.20 0.01
C ALA A 41 -0.39 8.92 1.05
N SER A 42 -1.56 8.41 0.61
CA SER A 42 -2.68 8.07 1.50
C SER A 42 -2.37 6.89 2.43
N TRP A 43 -1.35 6.12 2.10
CA TRP A 43 -0.93 4.94 2.87
C TRP A 43 -0.06 5.28 4.07
N PHE A 44 0.35 6.54 4.21
CA PHE A 44 1.22 6.98 5.29
C PHE A 44 0.61 8.14 6.06
N ARG A 45 0.79 8.11 7.36
CA ARG A 45 0.45 9.18 8.29
C ARG A 45 1.75 9.73 8.85
N ASP A 46 1.98 11.01 8.70
CA ASP A 46 3.20 11.63 9.19
C ASP A 46 3.04 11.99 10.68
N PRO A 47 3.75 11.31 11.59
CA PRO A 47 3.66 11.57 13.02
C PRO A 47 4.21 12.96 13.40
N CYS A 48 5.06 13.55 12.58
CA CYS A 48 5.65 14.87 12.84
C CYS A 48 4.67 16.00 12.53
N THR A 49 3.89 15.87 11.46
CA THR A 49 2.93 16.92 11.04
C THR A 49 1.52 16.72 11.58
N ALA A 50 1.13 15.46 11.87
CA ALA A 50 -0.21 15.10 12.33
C ALA A 50 -0.19 14.02 13.44
N PRO A 51 0.47 14.29 14.61
CA PRO A 51 0.69 13.26 15.65
C PRO A 51 -0.61 12.68 16.19
N VAL A 52 -1.62 13.52 16.43
CA VAL A 52 -2.93 13.07 16.96
C VAL A 52 -3.67 12.19 15.95
N ALA A 53 -3.66 12.57 14.68
CA ALA A 53 -4.29 11.77 13.61
C ALA A 53 -3.57 10.43 13.42
N THR A 54 -2.23 10.42 13.49
CA THR A 54 -1.40 9.21 13.44
C THR A 54 -1.71 8.27 14.60
N LEU A 55 -1.75 8.80 15.83
CA LEU A 55 -2.07 8.00 17.01
C LEU A 55 -3.50 7.44 16.93
N ARG A 56 -4.49 8.29 16.62
CA ARG A 56 -5.89 7.87 16.51
C ARG A 56 -6.07 6.80 15.43
N GLY A 57 -5.46 7.01 14.26
CA GLY A 57 -5.52 6.06 13.16
C GLY A 57 -4.82 4.75 13.51
N GLY A 58 -3.64 4.81 14.13
CA GLY A 58 -2.89 3.63 14.57
C GLY A 58 -3.63 2.81 15.62
N LEU A 59 -4.25 3.46 16.61
CA LEU A 59 -5.09 2.78 17.61
C LEU A 59 -6.31 2.14 16.98
N ALA A 60 -6.94 2.79 15.98
CA ALA A 60 -8.07 2.21 15.25
C ALA A 60 -7.65 1.00 14.40
N ASP A 61 -6.42 0.96 13.89
CA ASP A 61 -5.87 -0.14 13.09
C ASP A 61 -5.22 -1.25 13.95
N LEU A 62 -4.99 -1.00 15.25
CA LEU A 62 -4.33 -1.94 16.16
C LEU A 62 -4.98 -3.33 16.19
N PRO A 63 -6.33 -3.49 16.18
CA PRO A 63 -6.96 -4.81 16.13
C PRO A 63 -6.58 -5.61 14.88
N LEU A 64 -6.41 -4.96 13.72
CA LEU A 64 -5.97 -5.62 12.48
C LEU A 64 -4.56 -6.17 12.63
N TRP A 65 -3.62 -5.38 13.16
CA TRP A 65 -2.25 -5.84 13.36
C TRP A 65 -2.14 -6.94 14.41
N LEU A 66 -2.89 -6.82 15.53
CA LEU A 66 -2.88 -7.86 16.56
C LEU A 66 -3.50 -9.16 16.04
N LEU A 67 -4.61 -9.07 15.30
CA LEU A 67 -5.23 -10.26 14.71
C LEU A 67 -4.29 -10.93 13.71
N SER A 68 -3.60 -10.16 12.86
CA SER A 68 -2.61 -10.72 11.93
C SER A 68 -1.45 -11.41 12.63
N GLN A 69 -1.02 -10.90 13.79
CA GLN A 69 0.07 -11.52 14.55
C GLN A 69 -0.36 -12.75 15.34
N LEU A 70 -1.59 -12.78 15.81
CA LEU A 70 -2.06 -13.78 16.78
C LEU A 70 -3.07 -14.77 16.18
N GLY A 71 -3.73 -14.41 15.09
CA GLY A 71 -4.81 -15.19 14.50
C GLY A 71 -4.62 -15.54 13.02
N GLY A 72 -3.62 -14.96 12.34
CA GLY A 72 -3.34 -15.19 10.92
C GLY A 72 -3.28 -13.94 10.06
N ASP A 73 -2.73 -14.04 8.86
CA ASP A 73 -2.44 -12.92 7.94
C ASP A 73 -3.71 -12.26 7.39
N VAL A 74 -4.25 -11.29 8.11
CA VAL A 74 -5.50 -10.59 7.77
C VAL A 74 -5.36 -9.08 7.58
N ALA A 75 -4.18 -8.48 7.86
CA ALA A 75 -4.01 -7.04 7.72
C ALA A 75 -4.20 -6.58 6.28
N ASN A 76 -3.79 -7.38 5.30
CA ASN A 76 -3.97 -7.10 3.87
C ASN A 76 -5.45 -7.08 3.45
N LEU A 77 -6.39 -7.67 4.20
CA LEU A 77 -7.82 -7.57 3.92
C LEU A 77 -8.32 -6.12 3.98
N SER A 78 -7.62 -5.25 4.72
CA SER A 78 -7.91 -3.82 4.75
C SER A 78 -7.71 -3.12 3.39
N LEU A 79 -6.98 -3.73 2.46
CA LEU A 79 -6.80 -3.21 1.10
C LEU A 79 -7.99 -3.52 0.18
N GLY A 80 -8.73 -4.60 0.48
CA GLY A 80 -9.88 -5.05 -0.32
C GLY A 80 -11.25 -4.72 0.30
N LEU A 81 -11.30 -4.39 1.59
CA LEU A 81 -12.53 -4.07 2.30
C LEU A 81 -12.59 -2.60 2.72
N PRO A 82 -13.80 -2.02 2.90
CA PRO A 82 -13.93 -0.75 3.57
C PRO A 82 -13.22 -0.78 4.94
N GLN A 83 -12.34 0.18 5.19
CA GLN A 83 -11.42 0.16 6.34
C GLN A 83 -12.14 0.01 7.69
N ASN A 84 -13.29 0.67 7.86
CA ASN A 84 -14.07 0.54 9.10
C ASN A 84 -14.64 -0.87 9.28
N LEU A 85 -15.07 -1.53 8.20
CA LEU A 85 -15.54 -2.91 8.24
C LEU A 85 -14.40 -3.87 8.63
N ALA A 86 -13.23 -3.71 8.03
CA ALA A 86 -12.05 -4.51 8.36
C ALA A 86 -11.66 -4.38 9.85
N ARG A 87 -11.69 -3.16 10.40
CA ARG A 87 -11.43 -2.88 11.82
C ARG A 87 -12.45 -3.57 12.76
N VAL A 88 -13.74 -3.45 12.42
CA VAL A 88 -14.81 -4.07 13.23
C VAL A 88 -14.69 -5.60 13.20
N LEU A 89 -14.45 -6.18 12.03
CA LEU A 89 -14.24 -7.62 11.89
C LEU A 89 -13.00 -8.08 12.66
N ALA A 90 -11.89 -7.35 12.57
CA ALA A 90 -10.67 -7.68 13.31
C ALA A 90 -10.90 -7.62 14.83
N LEU A 91 -11.58 -6.60 15.31
CA LEU A 91 -11.93 -6.49 16.73
C LEU A 91 -12.83 -7.65 17.17
N ALA A 92 -13.86 -7.97 16.39
CA ALA A 92 -14.79 -9.07 16.70
C ALA A 92 -14.08 -10.44 16.76
N LEU A 93 -13.09 -10.67 15.88
CA LEU A 93 -12.30 -11.91 15.87
C LEU A 93 -11.23 -11.93 16.97
N MET A 94 -10.70 -10.77 17.36
CA MET A 94 -9.72 -10.66 18.47
C MET A 94 -10.35 -10.90 19.85
N LEU A 95 -11.57 -10.44 20.08
CA LEU A 95 -12.23 -10.55 21.39
C LEU A 95 -12.24 -11.97 21.96
N PRO A 96 -12.59 -13.04 21.21
CA PRO A 96 -12.57 -14.40 21.73
C PRO A 96 -11.15 -14.95 21.97
N LEU A 97 -10.10 -14.36 21.37
CA LEU A 97 -8.71 -14.76 21.60
C LEU A 97 -8.14 -14.20 22.91
N LEU A 98 -8.63 -13.03 23.37
CA LEU A 98 -8.10 -12.37 24.58
C LEU A 98 -8.16 -13.25 25.84
N PRO A 99 -9.26 -13.96 26.17
CA PRO A 99 -9.30 -14.84 27.34
C PRO A 99 -8.27 -15.98 27.29
N LEU A 100 -7.82 -16.36 26.11
CA LEU A 100 -6.83 -17.41 25.91
C LEU A 100 -5.39 -16.84 26.04
N LEU A 101 -5.15 -15.68 25.47
CA LEU A 101 -3.81 -15.12 25.31
C LEU A 101 -3.37 -14.22 26.49
N VAL A 102 -4.31 -13.60 27.21
CA VAL A 102 -4.00 -12.71 28.34
C VAL A 102 -3.46 -13.45 29.58
N PRO A 103 -3.97 -14.61 30.02
CA PRO A 103 -3.50 -15.27 31.24
C PRO A 103 -2.00 -15.56 31.30
N PRO A 104 -1.30 -15.93 30.20
CA PRO A 104 0.16 -16.08 30.21
C PRO A 104 0.91 -14.80 30.58
N LEU A 105 0.33 -13.61 30.32
CA LEU A 105 0.96 -12.34 30.67
C LEU A 105 1.02 -12.14 32.18
N ALA A 106 0.06 -12.65 32.94
CA ALA A 106 0.05 -12.55 34.39
C ALA A 106 1.13 -13.43 35.03
N SER A 107 1.38 -14.63 34.49
CA SER A 107 2.23 -15.65 35.09
C SER A 107 3.65 -15.71 34.53
N SER A 108 3.89 -15.25 33.30
CA SER A 108 5.14 -15.45 32.60
C SER A 108 5.86 -14.12 32.26
N LYS A 109 7.07 -13.95 32.76
CA LYS A 109 7.94 -12.81 32.38
C LYS A 109 8.30 -12.83 30.89
N PRO A 110 8.66 -13.97 30.28
CA PRO A 110 8.87 -14.04 28.82
C PRO A 110 7.64 -13.61 28.02
N ALA A 111 6.43 -14.05 28.39
CA ALA A 111 5.20 -13.64 27.71
C ALA A 111 5.02 -12.11 27.72
N ARG A 112 5.25 -11.47 28.87
CA ARG A 112 5.22 -10.00 28.99
C ARG A 112 6.27 -9.32 28.12
N PHE A 113 7.48 -9.85 28.08
CA PHE A 113 8.56 -9.32 27.23
C PHE A 113 8.16 -9.35 25.75
N PHE A 114 7.73 -10.51 25.26
CA PHE A 114 7.33 -10.68 23.86
C PHE A 114 6.11 -9.83 23.49
N ALA A 115 5.07 -9.81 24.31
CA ALA A 115 3.88 -9.00 24.06
C ALA A 115 4.21 -7.49 24.06
N THR A 116 5.04 -7.01 25.00
CA THR A 116 5.48 -5.61 25.03
C THR A 116 6.28 -5.26 23.79
N GLY A 117 7.22 -6.13 23.39
CA GLY A 117 7.99 -5.95 22.17
C GLY A 117 7.11 -5.86 20.92
N MET A 118 6.14 -6.76 20.78
CA MET A 118 5.17 -6.73 19.70
C MET A 118 4.39 -5.40 19.65
N LEU A 119 3.83 -4.97 20.80
CA LEU A 119 3.06 -3.73 20.87
C LEU A 119 3.90 -2.49 20.53
N LEU A 120 5.14 -2.44 20.97
CA LEU A 120 6.07 -1.36 20.63
C LEU A 120 6.40 -1.36 19.12
N CYS A 121 6.63 -2.53 18.52
CA CYS A 121 6.80 -2.63 17.07
C CYS A 121 5.54 -2.20 16.31
N CYS A 122 4.34 -2.61 16.77
CA CYS A 122 3.09 -2.15 16.18
C CYS A 122 2.91 -0.63 16.30
N ALA A 123 3.32 -0.01 17.41
CA ALA A 123 3.25 1.43 17.59
C ALA A 123 4.09 2.21 16.55
N LEU A 124 5.23 1.67 16.13
CA LEU A 124 6.04 2.25 15.04
C LEU A 124 5.28 2.20 13.69
N LEU A 125 4.39 1.23 13.50
CA LEU A 125 3.59 1.07 12.28
C LEU A 125 2.36 1.99 12.25
N PHE A 126 2.08 2.77 13.29
CA PHE A 126 0.96 3.72 13.31
C PHE A 126 1.04 4.77 12.20
N SER A 127 2.23 5.00 11.67
CA SER A 127 2.47 5.88 10.52
C SER A 127 2.05 5.30 9.17
N THR A 128 1.59 4.06 9.10
CA THR A 128 1.24 3.39 7.84
C THR A 128 -0.12 2.67 7.92
N VAL A 129 -0.67 2.30 6.77
CA VAL A 129 -1.83 1.40 6.73
C VAL A 129 -1.42 -0.04 7.06
N PRO A 130 -2.33 -0.84 7.65
CA PRO A 130 -2.06 -2.22 7.97
C PRO A 130 -1.69 -3.05 6.74
N GLN A 131 -0.53 -3.73 6.82
CA GLN A 131 -0.05 -4.68 5.81
C GLN A 131 0.77 -5.76 6.50
N ASP A 132 0.52 -7.03 6.16
CA ASP A 132 1.18 -8.16 6.82
C ASP A 132 2.71 -8.12 6.68
N ARG A 133 3.23 -7.69 5.53
CA ARG A 133 4.68 -7.56 5.28
C ARG A 133 5.42 -6.62 6.24
N LEU A 134 4.73 -5.65 6.82
CA LEU A 134 5.32 -4.69 7.75
C LEU A 134 5.42 -5.24 9.18
N LEU A 135 4.75 -6.37 9.45
CA LEU A 135 4.69 -6.97 10.77
C LEU A 135 5.90 -7.86 11.10
N LEU A 136 6.88 -7.99 10.22
CA LEU A 136 8.04 -8.88 10.44
C LEU A 136 8.70 -8.66 11.81
N ALA A 137 8.98 -7.42 12.19
CA ALA A 137 9.57 -7.11 13.49
C ALA A 137 8.62 -7.41 14.66
N ALA A 138 7.31 -7.14 14.49
CA ALA A 138 6.29 -7.44 15.48
C ALA A 138 6.09 -8.96 15.65
N SER A 139 6.33 -9.74 14.58
CA SER A 139 6.16 -11.21 14.57
C SER A 139 7.08 -11.92 15.56
N PHE A 140 8.29 -11.43 15.80
CA PHE A 140 9.15 -11.99 16.85
C PHE A 140 8.49 -11.91 18.22
N GLY A 141 7.83 -10.80 18.53
CA GLY A 141 7.07 -10.65 19.76
C GLY A 141 5.76 -11.46 19.76
N GLY A 142 5.02 -11.43 18.66
CA GLY A 142 3.76 -12.17 18.50
C GLY A 142 3.95 -13.68 18.65
N PHE A 143 4.89 -14.24 17.90
CA PHE A 143 5.19 -15.69 17.97
C PHE A 143 5.80 -16.10 19.29
N GLY A 144 6.66 -15.26 19.90
CA GLY A 144 7.17 -15.50 21.25
C GLY A 144 6.05 -15.54 22.29
N TRP A 145 5.06 -14.65 22.19
CA TRP A 145 3.88 -14.68 23.06
C TRP A 145 3.01 -15.90 22.83
N LEU A 146 2.72 -16.26 21.57
CA LEU A 146 2.00 -17.47 21.22
C LEU A 146 2.72 -18.74 21.70
N ALA A 147 4.05 -18.81 21.59
CA ALA A 147 4.82 -19.92 22.12
C ALA A 147 4.68 -20.05 23.65
N CYS A 148 4.67 -18.95 24.39
CA CYS A 148 4.42 -18.95 25.83
C CYS A 148 2.98 -19.45 26.15
N PHE A 149 1.99 -19.07 25.34
CA PHE A 149 0.62 -19.60 25.46
C PHE A 149 0.58 -21.11 25.23
N VAL A 150 1.11 -21.59 24.10
CA VAL A 150 1.15 -23.01 23.74
C VAL A 150 1.85 -23.81 24.85
N TYR A 151 3.01 -23.35 25.31
CA TYR A 151 3.75 -23.99 26.41
C TYR A 151 2.90 -24.06 27.67
N SER A 152 2.21 -23.00 28.05
CA SER A 152 1.35 -22.96 29.24
C SER A 152 0.17 -23.93 29.17
N VAL A 153 -0.27 -24.29 27.96
CA VAL A 153 -1.37 -25.21 27.72
C VAL A 153 -0.92 -26.66 27.74
N THR A 154 0.31 -26.97 27.34
CA THR A 154 0.85 -28.33 27.39
C THR A 154 0.92 -28.89 28.81
N GLU A 155 1.14 -28.02 29.80
CA GLU A 155 1.16 -28.39 31.23
C GLU A 155 -0.25 -28.49 31.84
N ARG A 156 -1.32 -28.11 31.12
CA ARG A 156 -2.70 -28.14 31.60
C ARG A 156 -3.45 -29.34 31.02
N SER A 157 -4.29 -29.99 31.84
CA SER A 157 -5.06 -31.18 31.42
C SER A 157 -6.27 -30.88 30.53
N SER A 158 -6.67 -29.63 30.32
CA SER A 158 -7.86 -29.26 29.56
C SER A 158 -7.72 -29.56 28.06
N ALA A 159 -8.54 -30.50 27.55
CA ALA A 159 -8.62 -30.81 26.13
C ALA A 159 -9.07 -29.58 25.29
N PHE A 160 -9.99 -28.78 25.84
CA PHE A 160 -10.46 -27.56 25.20
C PHE A 160 -9.30 -26.57 24.91
N LEU A 161 -8.46 -26.28 25.93
CA LEU A 161 -7.35 -25.38 25.75
C LEU A 161 -6.30 -25.91 24.75
N ARG A 162 -6.06 -27.21 24.71
CA ARG A 162 -5.19 -27.84 23.70
C ARG A 162 -5.76 -27.69 22.29
N SER A 163 -7.08 -27.87 22.12
CA SER A 163 -7.73 -27.64 20.83
C SER A 163 -7.64 -26.17 20.39
N CYS A 164 -7.81 -25.21 21.32
CA CYS A 164 -7.62 -23.79 21.05
C CYS A 164 -6.17 -23.48 20.62
N ALA A 165 -5.17 -24.04 21.31
CA ALA A 165 -3.77 -23.87 20.95
C ALA A 165 -3.47 -24.44 19.56
N ALA A 166 -3.97 -25.63 19.26
CA ALA A 166 -3.86 -26.22 17.91
C ALA A 166 -4.55 -25.34 16.86
N GLY A 167 -5.77 -24.85 17.16
CA GLY A 167 -6.50 -23.94 16.26
C GLY A 167 -5.75 -22.64 15.95
N ILE A 168 -5.07 -22.06 16.93
CA ILE A 168 -4.24 -20.87 16.73
C ILE A 168 -2.96 -21.20 15.93
N CYS A 169 -2.40 -22.38 16.07
CA CYS A 169 -1.21 -22.79 15.31
C CYS A 169 -1.52 -23.06 13.83
N VAL A 170 -2.71 -23.51 13.47
CA VAL A 170 -3.10 -23.84 12.08
C VAL A 170 -2.92 -22.67 11.12
N PRO A 171 -3.42 -21.43 11.39
CA PRO A 171 -3.18 -20.30 10.52
C PRO A 171 -1.70 -20.04 10.24
N HIS A 172 -0.85 -20.13 11.24
CA HIS A 172 0.58 -19.81 11.12
C HIS A 172 1.42 -20.93 10.50
N LEU A 173 1.14 -22.19 10.83
CA LEU A 173 1.97 -23.32 10.39
C LEU A 173 1.47 -23.99 9.12
N VAL A 174 0.19 -23.81 8.78
CA VAL A 174 -0.42 -24.46 7.61
C VAL A 174 -0.93 -23.43 6.62
N VAL A 175 -1.81 -22.51 7.05
CA VAL A 175 -2.47 -21.58 6.13
C VAL A 175 -1.48 -20.56 5.57
N ALA A 176 -0.67 -19.91 6.40
CA ALA A 176 0.29 -18.89 5.95
C ALA A 176 1.31 -19.43 4.92
N PRO A 177 1.97 -20.60 5.13
CA PRO A 177 2.82 -21.19 4.10
C PRO A 177 2.08 -21.51 2.80
N LEU A 178 0.83 -22.00 2.87
CA LEU A 178 0.05 -22.30 1.68
C LEU A 178 -0.37 -21.04 0.92
N VAL A 179 -0.74 -19.97 1.63
CA VAL A 179 -1.11 -18.67 1.04
C VAL A 179 0.12 -17.95 0.48
N PHE A 180 1.30 -18.20 1.03
CA PHE A 180 2.54 -17.59 0.54
C PHE A 180 2.83 -17.93 -0.92
N ILE A 181 2.51 -19.14 -1.37
CA ILE A 181 2.74 -19.59 -2.76
C ILE A 181 1.97 -18.71 -3.77
N PRO A 182 0.63 -18.53 -3.69
CA PRO A 182 -0.09 -17.64 -4.60
C PRO A 182 0.31 -16.18 -4.45
N VAL A 183 0.73 -15.73 -3.26
CA VAL A 183 1.25 -14.36 -3.08
C VAL A 183 2.54 -14.15 -3.87
N LEU A 184 3.47 -15.11 -3.86
CA LEU A 184 4.68 -15.06 -4.70
C LEU A 184 4.32 -15.06 -6.18
N GLY A 185 3.36 -15.89 -6.60
CA GLY A 185 2.83 -15.89 -7.97
C GLY A 185 2.28 -14.53 -8.38
N GLY A 186 1.50 -13.89 -7.50
CA GLY A 186 0.97 -12.54 -7.73
C GLY A 186 2.06 -11.47 -7.86
N LEU A 187 3.11 -11.52 -7.05
CA LEU A 187 4.25 -10.60 -7.18
C LEU A 187 5.01 -10.81 -8.50
N SER A 188 5.21 -12.07 -8.90
CA SER A 188 5.83 -12.39 -10.21
C SER A 188 4.97 -11.90 -11.37
N ALA A 189 3.64 -11.96 -11.26
CA ALA A 189 2.73 -11.44 -12.27
C ALA A 189 2.81 -9.91 -12.37
N ILE A 190 2.89 -9.20 -11.24
CA ILE A 190 3.08 -7.74 -11.22
C ILE A 190 4.41 -7.36 -11.88
N ASP A 191 5.48 -8.09 -11.57
CA ASP A 191 6.79 -7.88 -12.19
C ASP A 191 6.74 -8.10 -13.70
N ALA A 192 6.15 -9.20 -14.14
CA ALA A 192 5.94 -9.49 -15.57
C ALA A 192 5.13 -8.39 -16.28
N CYS A 193 4.12 -7.82 -15.62
CA CYS A 193 3.36 -6.69 -16.14
C CYS A 193 4.23 -5.43 -16.29
N ALA A 194 5.09 -5.15 -15.33
CA ALA A 194 6.00 -4.01 -15.39
C ALA A 194 7.06 -4.18 -16.48
N VAL A 195 7.62 -5.39 -16.64
CA VAL A 195 8.52 -5.74 -17.74
C VAL A 195 7.83 -5.59 -19.08
N ALA A 196 6.61 -6.10 -19.24
CA ALA A 196 5.84 -5.96 -20.48
C ALA A 196 5.57 -4.49 -20.83
N LEU A 197 5.31 -3.64 -19.81
CA LEU A 197 5.17 -2.20 -20.02
C LEU A 197 6.49 -1.56 -20.43
N ALA A 198 7.60 -1.96 -19.83
CA ALA A 198 8.93 -1.52 -20.19
C ALA A 198 9.29 -1.86 -21.64
N GLU A 199 9.03 -3.08 -22.06
CA GLU A 199 9.28 -3.58 -23.42
C GLU A 199 8.38 -2.92 -24.49
N ALA A 200 7.14 -2.53 -24.11
CA ALA A 200 6.23 -1.86 -25.04
C ALA A 200 6.68 -0.42 -25.37
N VAL A 201 7.51 0.18 -24.54
CA VAL A 201 8.07 1.53 -24.79
C VAL A 201 9.28 1.42 -25.71
N PRO A 202 9.29 2.08 -26.88
CA PRO A 202 10.45 2.08 -27.77
C PRO A 202 11.70 2.64 -27.08
N THR A 203 12.83 2.06 -27.39
CA THR A 203 14.12 2.55 -26.89
C THR A 203 14.71 3.67 -27.74
N THR A 204 14.29 3.76 -29.01
CA THR A 204 14.78 4.75 -29.99
C THR A 204 13.66 5.25 -30.88
N GLY A 205 13.87 6.38 -31.54
CA GLY A 205 12.92 6.92 -32.52
C GLY A 205 11.63 7.50 -31.95
N THR A 206 11.50 7.57 -30.64
CA THR A 206 10.34 8.12 -29.94
C THR A 206 10.80 9.18 -28.95
N ALA A 207 10.20 10.37 -29.00
CA ALA A 207 10.52 11.44 -28.05
C ALA A 207 9.90 11.20 -26.67
N GLN A 208 8.72 10.58 -26.63
CA GLN A 208 8.01 10.24 -25.39
C GLN A 208 7.02 9.10 -25.62
N ALA A 209 6.80 8.28 -24.59
CA ALA A 209 5.76 7.28 -24.54
C ALA A 209 4.64 7.73 -23.60
N ILE A 210 3.40 7.55 -23.99
CA ILE A 210 2.22 7.96 -23.24
C ILE A 210 1.33 6.73 -23.03
N ALA A 211 1.22 6.29 -21.79
CA ALA A 211 0.29 5.25 -21.37
C ALA A 211 -1.05 5.90 -20.96
N VAL A 212 -2.09 5.64 -21.75
CA VAL A 212 -3.42 6.23 -21.54
C VAL A 212 -4.05 5.71 -20.25
N ASN A 213 -3.96 4.41 -20.03
CA ASN A 213 -4.38 3.76 -18.79
C ASN A 213 -3.31 2.76 -18.33
N VAL A 214 -3.07 2.74 -17.03
CA VAL A 214 -2.24 1.72 -16.38
C VAL A 214 -2.99 1.26 -15.13
N PRO A 215 -3.06 -0.04 -14.84
CA PRO A 215 -3.82 -0.54 -13.68
C PRO A 215 -3.36 0.05 -12.36
N LEU A 216 -2.04 0.18 -12.18
CA LEU A 216 -1.41 0.68 -10.97
C LEU A 216 -0.26 1.63 -11.33
N GLU A 217 -0.18 2.75 -10.66
CA GLU A 217 0.94 3.70 -10.79
C GLU A 217 2.31 3.04 -10.50
N LEU A 218 2.32 2.04 -9.61
CA LEU A 218 3.49 1.25 -9.30
C LEU A 218 4.11 0.58 -10.55
N LEU A 219 3.30 0.11 -11.50
CA LEU A 219 3.80 -0.54 -12.71
C LEU A 219 4.63 0.42 -13.57
N THR A 220 4.21 1.68 -13.68
CA THR A 220 4.97 2.70 -14.42
C THR A 220 6.32 2.99 -13.73
N ASN A 221 6.33 3.07 -12.40
CA ASN A 221 7.55 3.30 -11.63
C ASN A 221 8.53 2.12 -11.73
N VAL A 222 8.04 0.89 -11.65
CA VAL A 222 8.87 -0.32 -11.81
C VAL A 222 9.35 -0.46 -13.26
N ALA A 223 8.48 -0.23 -14.26
CA ALA A 223 8.85 -0.25 -15.67
C ALA A 223 9.96 0.77 -15.97
N TRP A 224 9.91 1.96 -15.37
CA TRP A 224 10.98 2.96 -15.47
C TRP A 224 12.31 2.44 -14.91
N THR A 225 12.28 1.76 -13.77
CA THR A 225 13.50 1.19 -13.15
C THR A 225 14.09 0.04 -13.97
N VAL A 226 13.24 -0.80 -14.57
CA VAL A 226 13.65 -1.95 -15.40
C VAL A 226 14.25 -1.50 -16.75
N ARG A 227 13.84 -0.32 -17.26
CA ARG A 227 14.31 0.23 -18.54
C ARG A 227 15.70 0.86 -18.44
N ASP A 228 16.65 0.12 -17.95
CA ASP A 228 18.01 0.60 -17.79
C ASP A 228 18.57 1.20 -19.10
N GLY A 229 19.02 2.47 -19.04
CA GLY A 229 19.63 3.18 -20.17
C GLY A 229 18.68 3.70 -21.25
N SER A 230 17.36 3.69 -21.07
CA SER A 230 16.43 4.32 -22.01
C SER A 230 16.13 5.77 -21.65
N ASP A 231 16.45 6.69 -22.57
CA ASP A 231 16.17 8.14 -22.41
C ASP A 231 14.70 8.50 -22.75
N VAL A 232 13.89 7.58 -23.25
CA VAL A 232 12.51 7.85 -23.64
C VAL A 232 11.61 7.96 -22.39
N PRO A 233 11.08 9.14 -22.05
CA PRO A 233 10.20 9.30 -20.90
C PRO A 233 8.88 8.58 -21.12
N LEU A 234 8.40 7.88 -20.08
CA LEU A 234 7.08 7.23 -20.03
C LEU A 234 6.17 8.08 -19.14
N HIS A 235 5.12 8.62 -19.72
CA HIS A 235 4.06 9.37 -19.03
C HIS A 235 2.79 8.55 -18.95
N GLN A 236 2.14 8.61 -17.80
CA GLN A 236 0.87 7.94 -17.53
C GLN A 236 -0.22 9.00 -17.38
N LEU A 237 -1.34 8.85 -18.12
CA LEU A 237 -2.47 9.77 -18.02
C LEU A 237 -3.47 9.34 -16.95
N TYR A 238 -3.73 8.05 -16.84
CA TYR A 238 -4.63 7.47 -15.85
C TYR A 238 -4.01 6.25 -15.19
N ALA A 239 -4.16 6.15 -13.86
CA ALA A 239 -3.86 4.94 -13.10
C ALA A 239 -5.12 4.49 -12.37
N GLY A 240 -5.58 3.29 -12.68
CA GLY A 240 -6.77 2.75 -12.02
C GLY A 240 -7.45 1.64 -12.80
N PHE A 241 -8.58 1.24 -12.26
CA PHE A 241 -9.35 0.08 -12.73
C PHE A 241 -10.70 0.46 -13.34
N SER A 242 -10.99 1.74 -13.55
CA SER A 242 -12.22 2.18 -14.20
C SER A 242 -12.12 2.08 -15.72
N THR A 243 -13.26 1.82 -16.36
CA THR A 243 -13.42 2.01 -17.80
C THR A 243 -13.25 3.49 -18.12
N LEU A 244 -12.48 3.80 -19.16
CA LEU A 244 -12.30 5.16 -19.62
C LEU A 244 -13.05 5.38 -20.92
N THR A 245 -13.55 6.59 -21.07
CA THR A 245 -13.99 7.12 -22.35
C THR A 245 -12.97 8.15 -22.81
N ALA A 246 -12.31 7.90 -23.92
CA ALA A 246 -11.37 8.82 -24.55
C ALA A 246 -12.08 9.56 -25.68
N SER A 247 -12.10 10.90 -25.64
CA SER A 247 -12.64 11.76 -26.69
C SER A 247 -11.59 12.74 -27.18
N ARG A 248 -11.70 13.14 -28.44
CA ARG A 248 -10.75 14.07 -29.08
C ARG A 248 -11.50 15.26 -29.67
N PRO A 249 -11.63 16.36 -28.92
CA PRO A 249 -12.36 17.55 -29.41
C PRO A 249 -11.63 18.30 -30.52
N ASP A 250 -10.29 18.27 -30.54
CA ASP A 250 -9.45 18.95 -31.53
C ASP A 250 -8.14 18.18 -31.78
N PRO A 251 -7.29 18.60 -32.76
CA PRO A 251 -6.06 17.87 -33.09
C PRO A 251 -5.05 17.70 -31.95
N GLN A 252 -5.04 18.58 -30.96
CA GLN A 252 -4.03 18.66 -29.89
C GLN A 252 -4.56 18.20 -28.54
N THR A 253 -5.87 17.90 -28.43
CA THR A 253 -6.54 17.64 -27.16
C THR A 253 -7.05 16.22 -27.07
N LEU A 254 -6.73 15.56 -25.95
CA LEU A 254 -7.33 14.29 -25.53
C LEU A 254 -8.08 14.50 -24.21
N GLU A 255 -9.35 14.15 -24.17
CA GLU A 255 -10.12 14.10 -22.91
C GLU A 255 -10.34 12.66 -22.50
N LEU A 256 -10.09 12.39 -21.22
CA LEU A 256 -10.38 11.10 -20.61
C LEU A 256 -11.44 11.28 -19.52
N ALA A 257 -12.52 10.52 -19.62
CA ALA A 257 -13.53 10.42 -18.57
C ALA A 257 -13.47 9.01 -17.97
N ALA A 258 -13.29 8.93 -16.65
CA ALA A 258 -13.29 7.67 -15.92
C ALA A 258 -14.70 7.45 -15.31
N GLU A 259 -15.28 6.27 -15.53
CA GLU A 259 -16.62 5.92 -15.06
C GLU A 259 -16.75 6.12 -13.55
N ASP A 260 -15.80 5.60 -12.76
CA ASP A 260 -15.76 5.75 -11.30
C ASP A 260 -14.96 6.98 -10.84
N GLY A 261 -14.25 7.69 -11.73
CA GLY A 261 -13.31 8.77 -11.41
C GLY A 261 -11.88 8.29 -11.14
N TRP A 262 -10.98 9.26 -10.84
CA TRP A 262 -9.58 9.01 -10.48
C TRP A 262 -9.41 8.75 -8.99
N GLY A 263 -8.69 7.70 -8.63
CA GLY A 263 -8.33 7.45 -7.22
C GLY A 263 -9.51 7.06 -6.34
N THR A 264 -10.50 6.38 -6.86
CA THR A 264 -11.66 5.92 -6.09
C THR A 264 -11.31 4.73 -5.19
N ARG A 265 -10.40 3.87 -5.62
CA ARG A 265 -9.98 2.67 -4.88
C ARG A 265 -8.68 2.90 -4.11
N PRO A 266 -8.49 2.25 -2.93
CA PRO A 266 -7.28 2.43 -2.13
C PRO A 266 -5.95 2.21 -2.89
N PRO A 267 -5.78 1.19 -3.76
CA PRO A 267 -4.56 1.01 -4.53
C PRO A 267 -4.25 2.14 -5.50
N GLU A 268 -5.28 2.81 -6.04
CA GLU A 268 -5.16 3.94 -6.95
C GLU A 268 -4.67 5.21 -6.24
N ARG A 269 -4.81 5.28 -4.92
CA ARG A 269 -4.39 6.40 -4.07
C ARG A 269 -3.06 6.16 -3.35
N MET A 270 -2.31 5.12 -3.72
CA MET A 270 -1.08 4.76 -3.02
C MET A 270 -0.12 5.96 -2.88
N PHE A 271 0.05 6.74 -3.94
CA PHE A 271 0.95 7.88 -4.00
C PHE A 271 0.24 9.25 -3.92
N ASN A 272 -1.10 9.26 -3.77
CA ASN A 272 -1.90 10.46 -3.70
C ASN A 272 -2.86 10.43 -2.51
N THR A 273 -3.17 11.59 -1.94
CA THR A 273 -4.25 11.74 -0.96
C THR A 273 -5.46 12.40 -1.61
N ALA A 274 -6.67 12.09 -1.13
CA ALA A 274 -7.89 12.73 -1.63
C ALA A 274 -7.81 14.28 -1.52
N GLN A 275 -7.16 14.81 -0.47
CA GLN A 275 -6.97 16.25 -0.28
C GLN A 275 -5.99 16.89 -1.27
N ARG A 276 -5.19 16.08 -1.98
CA ARG A 276 -4.22 16.55 -2.99
C ARG A 276 -4.62 16.19 -4.42
N MET A 277 -5.75 15.52 -4.58
CA MET A 277 -6.31 15.36 -5.92
C MET A 277 -6.71 16.74 -6.46
N PRO A 278 -6.36 17.03 -7.72
CA PRO A 278 -6.66 18.31 -8.32
C PRO A 278 -8.19 18.52 -8.40
N GLY A 279 -8.64 19.72 -8.00
CA GLY A 279 -10.03 20.12 -8.07
C GLY A 279 -10.44 20.58 -9.48
N ARG A 280 -11.75 20.81 -9.68
CA ARG A 280 -12.27 21.31 -10.95
C ARG A 280 -11.60 22.62 -11.36
N GLY A 281 -11.16 22.72 -12.61
CA GLY A 281 -10.45 23.86 -13.19
C GLY A 281 -8.96 23.93 -12.83
N GLU A 282 -8.47 23.07 -11.93
CA GLU A 282 -7.04 23.03 -11.61
C GLU A 282 -6.25 22.53 -12.82
N ARG A 283 -5.09 23.18 -13.05
CA ARG A 283 -4.21 22.91 -14.17
C ARG A 283 -2.84 22.49 -13.69
N ARG A 284 -2.24 21.52 -14.37
CA ARG A 284 -0.86 21.08 -14.14
C ARG A 284 -0.15 20.91 -15.47
N GLU A 285 1.10 21.36 -15.52
CA GLU A 285 1.97 21.16 -16.69
C GLU A 285 3.00 20.08 -16.36
N VAL A 286 3.09 19.08 -17.22
CA VAL A 286 4.04 17.98 -17.09
C VAL A 286 4.58 17.65 -18.47
N ALA A 287 5.89 17.73 -18.64
CA ALA A 287 6.59 17.33 -19.86
C ALA A 287 6.02 17.95 -21.16
N GLY A 288 5.64 19.23 -21.12
CA GLY A 288 5.07 19.96 -22.24
C GLY A 288 3.59 19.67 -22.52
N MET A 289 2.97 18.86 -21.68
CA MET A 289 1.54 18.56 -21.72
C MET A 289 0.85 19.31 -20.57
N ARG A 290 -0.33 19.89 -20.85
CA ARG A 290 -1.18 20.55 -19.86
C ARG A 290 -2.36 19.64 -19.52
N ALA A 291 -2.49 19.27 -18.25
CA ALA A 291 -3.65 18.55 -17.73
C ALA A 291 -4.60 19.52 -17.01
N THR A 292 -5.87 19.51 -17.33
CA THR A 292 -6.92 20.33 -16.70
C THR A 292 -8.09 19.44 -16.26
N VAL A 293 -8.48 19.52 -14.98
CA VAL A 293 -9.68 18.82 -14.49
C VAL A 293 -10.93 19.56 -14.95
N ILE A 294 -11.74 18.89 -15.76
CA ILE A 294 -12.98 19.44 -16.32
C ILE A 294 -14.19 19.16 -15.41
N GLU A 295 -14.25 17.92 -14.89
CA GLU A 295 -15.35 17.46 -14.04
C GLU A 295 -14.80 16.73 -12.83
N VAL A 296 -15.51 16.84 -11.72
CA VAL A 296 -15.26 16.10 -10.47
C VAL A 296 -16.52 15.35 -10.05
N SER A 297 -16.33 14.21 -9.39
CA SER A 297 -17.41 13.43 -8.78
C SER A 297 -18.03 14.17 -7.59
N ALA A 298 -19.11 13.63 -7.03
CA ALA A 298 -19.72 14.14 -5.80
C ALA A 298 -18.75 14.14 -4.60
N ASP A 299 -17.77 13.24 -4.61
CA ASP A 299 -16.73 13.15 -3.58
C ASP A 299 -15.53 14.09 -3.85
N GLY A 300 -15.61 14.93 -4.88
CA GLY A 300 -14.55 15.89 -5.24
C GLY A 300 -13.36 15.28 -5.97
N LEU A 301 -13.45 14.03 -6.40
CA LEU A 301 -12.38 13.36 -7.17
C LEU A 301 -12.50 13.69 -8.66
N PRO A 302 -11.39 13.86 -9.40
CA PRO A 302 -11.43 14.07 -10.84
C PRO A 302 -12.22 12.97 -11.54
N GLN A 303 -13.13 13.36 -12.43
CA GLN A 303 -13.92 12.42 -13.23
C GLN A 303 -13.65 12.56 -14.73
N ARG A 304 -13.42 13.81 -15.20
CA ARG A 304 -12.98 14.09 -16.56
C ARG A 304 -11.77 15.02 -16.53
N VAL A 305 -10.72 14.63 -17.25
CA VAL A 305 -9.48 15.39 -17.37
C VAL A 305 -9.17 15.62 -18.83
N ARG A 306 -8.84 16.86 -19.18
CA ARG A 306 -8.38 17.28 -20.50
C ARG A 306 -6.87 17.38 -20.50
N PHE A 307 -6.27 16.77 -21.52
CA PHE A 307 -4.82 16.81 -21.78
C PHE A 307 -4.59 17.55 -23.09
N GLU A 308 -3.94 18.70 -23.01
CA GLU A 308 -3.59 19.54 -24.17
C GLU A 308 -2.09 19.35 -24.46
N PHE A 309 -1.77 19.04 -25.70
CA PHE A 309 -0.41 18.82 -26.17
C PHE A 309 0.05 20.00 -27.05
N PRO A 310 1.34 20.28 -27.12
CA PRO A 310 1.86 21.40 -27.95
C PRO A 310 1.61 21.17 -29.45
N ASP A 311 1.53 19.89 -29.88
CA ASP A 311 1.36 19.50 -31.27
C ASP A 311 0.20 18.51 -31.43
N ALA A 312 -0.21 18.23 -32.66
CA ALA A 312 -1.22 17.21 -32.93
C ALA A 312 -0.86 15.85 -32.32
N LEU A 313 -1.87 15.10 -31.91
CA LEU A 313 -1.65 13.82 -31.19
C LEU A 313 -0.90 12.79 -32.03
N GLU A 314 -0.99 12.88 -33.37
CA GLU A 314 -0.29 12.02 -34.34
C GLU A 314 1.13 12.46 -34.65
N THR A 315 1.60 13.58 -34.11
CA THR A 315 2.94 14.08 -34.39
C THR A 315 4.01 13.01 -34.14
N SER A 316 4.93 12.89 -35.07
CA SER A 316 6.04 11.94 -34.99
C SER A 316 6.82 12.12 -33.67
N GLY A 317 7.21 11.02 -33.06
CA GLY A 317 7.93 11.02 -31.79
C GLY A 317 7.08 10.75 -30.55
N ARG A 318 5.77 10.52 -30.69
CA ARG A 318 4.93 10.02 -29.60
C ARG A 318 4.53 8.57 -29.85
N THR A 319 4.69 7.73 -28.83
CA THR A 319 4.14 6.38 -28.80
C THR A 319 3.02 6.32 -27.78
N TRP A 320 1.82 6.01 -28.25
CA TRP A 320 0.65 5.82 -27.40
C TRP A 320 0.49 4.36 -27.02
N LEU A 321 0.27 4.10 -25.75
CA LEU A 321 0.06 2.78 -25.18
C LEU A 321 -1.29 2.74 -24.44
N VAL A 322 -1.96 1.62 -24.51
CA VAL A 322 -3.17 1.33 -23.74
C VAL A 322 -3.03 -0.06 -23.13
N TRP A 323 -3.52 -0.21 -21.93
CA TRP A 323 -3.62 -1.51 -21.28
C TRP A 323 -4.92 -2.20 -21.73
N ASP A 324 -4.83 -3.34 -22.38
CA ASP A 324 -6.00 -4.05 -22.93
C ASP A 324 -6.59 -5.09 -21.96
N GLY A 325 -6.40 -4.91 -20.67
CA GLY A 325 -6.82 -5.84 -19.63
C GLY A 325 -5.72 -6.80 -19.17
N ARG A 326 -4.76 -7.17 -20.03
CA ARG A 326 -3.66 -8.10 -19.67
C ARG A 326 -2.27 -7.52 -19.90
N ARG A 327 -2.09 -6.76 -20.96
CA ARG A 327 -0.78 -6.25 -21.38
C ARG A 327 -0.90 -4.90 -22.06
N PRO A 328 0.17 -4.10 -22.07
CA PRO A 328 0.21 -2.86 -22.83
C PRO A 328 0.24 -3.17 -24.34
N LYS A 329 -0.50 -2.39 -25.11
CA LYS A 329 -0.51 -2.42 -26.58
C LYS A 329 -0.35 -1.02 -27.15
N ARG A 330 0.18 -0.94 -28.35
CA ARG A 330 0.14 0.31 -29.12
C ARG A 330 -1.30 0.72 -29.39
N TRP A 331 -1.57 1.98 -29.19
CA TRP A 331 -2.88 2.58 -29.36
C TRP A 331 -2.78 3.79 -30.31
N ARG A 332 -3.87 4.07 -30.98
CA ARG A 332 -4.00 5.30 -31.77
C ARG A 332 -5.09 6.15 -31.14
N PRO A 333 -4.82 7.46 -30.88
CA PRO A 333 -5.86 8.39 -30.46
C PRO A 333 -7.04 8.35 -31.46
N PRO A 334 -8.28 8.57 -30.97
CA PRO A 334 -9.45 8.65 -31.85
C PRO A 334 -9.32 9.78 -32.86
N ALA A 335 -10.08 9.74 -33.95
CA ALA A 335 -10.18 10.84 -34.89
C ALA A 335 -10.78 12.08 -34.20
N VAL A 336 -10.50 13.28 -34.76
CA VAL A 336 -11.09 14.52 -34.21
C VAL A 336 -12.62 14.43 -34.25
N GLY A 337 -13.26 14.70 -33.13
CA GLY A 337 -14.70 14.55 -32.94
C GLY A 337 -15.17 13.13 -32.57
N GLU A 338 -14.27 12.14 -32.58
CA GLU A 338 -14.59 10.75 -32.24
C GLU A 338 -14.42 10.50 -30.74
N GLN A 339 -15.16 9.50 -30.25
CA GLN A 339 -15.10 9.01 -28.88
C GLN A 339 -14.95 7.48 -28.91
N VAL A 340 -14.02 6.97 -28.10
CA VAL A 340 -13.75 5.52 -27.98
C VAL A 340 -13.71 5.10 -26.52
N VAL A 341 -14.14 3.87 -26.27
CA VAL A 341 -14.04 3.26 -24.93
C VAL A 341 -12.69 2.56 -24.82
N VAL A 342 -11.96 2.88 -23.76
CA VAL A 342 -10.72 2.22 -23.37
C VAL A 342 -11.08 1.27 -22.21
N PRO A 343 -10.94 -0.06 -22.41
CA PRO A 343 -11.36 -1.03 -21.40
C PRO A 343 -10.57 -0.90 -20.11
N SER A 344 -11.23 -1.21 -19.01
CA SER A 344 -10.57 -1.26 -17.71
C SER A 344 -9.61 -2.45 -17.61
N ALA A 345 -8.50 -2.27 -16.91
CA ALA A 345 -7.74 -3.40 -16.41
C ALA A 345 -8.45 -3.98 -15.18
N SER A 346 -8.45 -5.31 -15.05
CA SER A 346 -8.98 -5.99 -13.87
C SER A 346 -7.81 -6.35 -12.95
N MET A 347 -7.99 -6.19 -11.63
CA MET A 347 -6.98 -6.67 -10.68
C MET A 347 -6.76 -8.18 -10.81
N LEU A 348 -7.81 -8.94 -11.12
CA LEU A 348 -7.72 -10.38 -11.34
C LEU A 348 -6.92 -10.70 -12.61
N SER A 349 -7.02 -9.88 -13.67
CA SER A 349 -6.25 -10.06 -14.90
C SER A 349 -4.76 -9.75 -14.76
N LEU A 350 -4.35 -9.08 -13.69
CA LEU A 350 -2.93 -8.89 -13.35
C LEU A 350 -2.35 -10.10 -12.60
N LEU A 351 -3.19 -10.92 -11.99
CA LEU A 351 -2.77 -12.05 -11.17
C LEU A 351 -2.88 -13.39 -11.89
N LEU A 352 -3.58 -13.43 -13.04
CA LEU A 352 -3.76 -14.59 -13.92
C LEU A 352 -2.96 -14.44 -15.22
#